data_d76dba0e22d7a6852ed28957cf1d6c99
#
_entry.id   d76dba0e22d7a6852ed28957cf1d6c99
#
_cell.length_a   1.000
_cell.length_b   1.000
_cell.length_c   1.000
_cell.angle_alpha   90.00
_cell.angle_beta   90.00
_cell.angle_gamma   90.00
#
_symmetry.space_group_name_H-M   'P 1'
#
loop_
_entity.id
_entity.type
_entity.pdbx_description
1 polymer ?
#
loop_
_entity_poly.entity_id
_entity_poly.type
_entity_poly.pdbx_seq_one_letter_code
_entity_poly.pdbx_strand_id
1 'polypeptide(L)'
;TDAAVSRAFDMLSEGADIIDIGGESTRPGALLVDEEEEIRRVLPVIKGILDRRKDVIISIDTNKSSVAMAALGAGARIVNDINGLRADKDMAKVVSQYGATVIAMANLRNDATSTPEGYLVQDVITRIKAQFNESKEIAMANEITMDRLILDPGIGFGTTRQEEVYILEHL
;
A
#
# COMPACT_ATOMS: atom_id res chain seq x y z
N THR A 1 -20.06 8.04 -1.09
CA THR A 1 -20.05 6.74 -0.37
C THR A 1 -20.80 5.66 -1.15
N ASP A 2 -22.09 5.83 -1.47
CA ASP A 2 -22.92 4.78 -2.09
C ASP A 2 -22.37 4.30 -3.43
N ALA A 3 -21.91 5.20 -4.29
CA ALA A 3 -21.28 4.83 -5.57
C ALA A 3 -20.02 3.98 -5.37
N ALA A 4 -19.19 4.27 -4.36
CA ALA A 4 -18.00 3.48 -4.06
C ALA A 4 -18.35 2.09 -3.54
N VAL A 5 -19.35 2.00 -2.66
CA VAL A 5 -19.86 0.71 -2.17
C VAL A 5 -20.46 -0.11 -3.31
N SER A 6 -21.27 0.50 -4.20
CA SER A 6 -21.80 -0.18 -5.39
C SER A 6 -20.67 -0.71 -6.27
N ARG A 7 -19.67 0.12 -6.56
CA ARG A 7 -18.52 -0.28 -7.38
C ARG A 7 -17.73 -1.45 -6.78
N ALA A 8 -17.57 -1.47 -5.46
CA ALA A 8 -16.94 -2.61 -4.77
C ALA A 8 -17.68 -3.93 -5.04
N PHE A 9 -19.02 -3.91 -5.00
CA PHE A 9 -19.82 -5.11 -5.30
C PHE A 9 -19.77 -5.49 -6.78
N ASP A 10 -19.70 -4.53 -7.70
CA ASP A 10 -19.47 -4.82 -9.12
C ASP A 10 -18.13 -5.55 -9.30
N MET A 11 -17.04 -5.03 -8.69
CA MET A 11 -15.71 -5.66 -8.74
C MET A 11 -15.72 -7.07 -8.15
N LEU A 12 -16.39 -7.28 -7.03
CA LEU A 12 -16.56 -8.61 -6.43
C LEU A 12 -17.32 -9.56 -7.34
N SER A 13 -18.34 -9.08 -8.06
CA SER A 13 -19.09 -9.88 -9.04
C SER A 13 -18.29 -10.20 -10.30
N GLU A 14 -17.32 -9.34 -10.64
CA GLU A 14 -16.34 -9.50 -11.72
C GLU A 14 -15.17 -10.43 -11.33
N GLY A 15 -15.09 -10.88 -10.06
CA GLY A 15 -14.12 -11.85 -9.58
C GLY A 15 -12.98 -11.27 -8.74
N ALA A 16 -13.11 -10.06 -8.22
CA ALA A 16 -12.12 -9.52 -7.29
C ALA A 16 -12.15 -10.27 -5.95
N ASP A 17 -10.98 -10.66 -5.44
CA ASP A 17 -10.81 -11.31 -4.13
C ASP A 17 -10.58 -10.29 -3.01
N ILE A 18 -9.99 -9.15 -3.35
CA ILE A 18 -9.64 -8.07 -2.41
C ILE A 18 -10.16 -6.75 -2.98
N ILE A 19 -10.75 -5.93 -2.11
CA ILE A 19 -11.15 -4.56 -2.46
C ILE A 19 -10.18 -3.60 -1.79
N ASP A 20 -9.41 -2.87 -2.60
CA ASP A 20 -8.47 -1.85 -2.15
C ASP A 20 -9.15 -0.48 -2.11
N ILE A 21 -9.11 0.18 -0.94
CA ILE A 21 -9.81 1.44 -0.69
C ILE A 21 -8.79 2.51 -0.32
N GLY A 22 -8.77 3.60 -1.06
CA GLY A 22 -7.94 4.77 -0.78
C GLY A 22 -8.74 6.06 -0.71
N GLY A 23 -8.37 6.95 0.19
CA GLY A 23 -8.98 8.28 0.36
C GLY A 23 -8.19 9.41 -0.26
N GLU A 24 -6.93 9.17 -0.61
CA GLU A 24 -6.01 10.10 -1.24
C GLU A 24 -5.51 9.56 -2.58
N SER A 25 -5.29 10.43 -3.55
CA SER A 25 -4.70 10.02 -4.83
C SER A 25 -3.18 10.06 -4.75
N THR A 26 -2.53 8.96 -5.08
CA THR A 26 -1.07 8.84 -5.14
C THR A 26 -0.45 9.29 -6.48
N ARG A 27 -1.27 9.85 -7.39
CA ARG A 27 -0.80 10.34 -8.71
C ARG A 27 0.06 11.59 -8.53
N PRO A 28 1.10 11.79 -9.38
CA PRO A 28 1.88 13.01 -9.37
C PRO A 28 1.00 14.26 -9.51
N GLY A 29 1.21 15.25 -8.63
CA GLY A 29 0.44 16.49 -8.62
C GLY A 29 -0.93 16.41 -7.92
N ALA A 30 -1.30 15.30 -7.33
CA ALA A 30 -2.49 15.22 -6.49
C ALA A 30 -2.33 16.12 -5.24
N LEU A 31 -3.43 16.72 -4.82
CA LEU A 31 -3.46 17.49 -3.58
C LEU A 31 -3.37 16.52 -2.39
N LEU A 32 -2.52 16.86 -1.43
CA LEU A 32 -2.45 16.14 -0.17
C LEU A 32 -3.77 16.27 0.58
N VAL A 33 -4.20 15.16 1.14
CA VAL A 33 -5.40 15.07 1.99
C VAL A 33 -4.94 14.93 3.43
N ASP A 34 -5.52 15.68 4.36
CA ASP A 34 -5.24 15.48 5.77
C ASP A 34 -5.86 14.17 6.28
N GLU A 35 -5.36 13.70 7.43
CA GLU A 35 -5.73 12.41 7.99
C GLU A 35 -7.23 12.32 8.32
N GLU A 36 -7.80 13.39 8.88
CA GLU A 36 -9.22 13.43 9.28
C GLU A 36 -10.13 13.33 8.05
N GLU A 37 -9.79 14.06 6.99
CA GLU A 37 -10.52 14.02 5.73
C GLU A 37 -10.38 12.66 5.06
N GLU A 38 -9.20 12.06 5.07
CA GLU A 38 -8.98 10.73 4.50
C GLU A 38 -9.80 9.68 5.26
N ILE A 39 -9.77 9.69 6.60
CA ILE A 39 -10.60 8.84 7.45
C ILE A 39 -12.09 9.04 7.12
N ARG A 40 -12.53 10.29 6.98
CA ARG A 40 -13.93 10.62 6.65
C ARG A 40 -14.37 10.06 5.30
N ARG A 41 -13.45 9.93 4.34
CA ARG A 41 -13.72 9.33 3.02
C ARG A 41 -13.81 7.81 3.07
N VAL A 42 -12.87 7.15 3.74
CA VAL A 42 -12.70 5.69 3.66
C VAL A 42 -13.62 4.93 4.62
N LEU A 43 -13.81 5.40 5.84
CA LEU A 43 -14.58 4.66 6.85
C LEU A 43 -16.04 4.35 6.44
N PRO A 44 -16.81 5.29 5.85
CA PRO A 44 -18.18 4.97 5.44
C PRO A 44 -18.24 3.95 4.30
N VAL A 45 -17.20 3.86 3.48
CA VAL A 45 -17.11 2.86 2.40
C VAL A 45 -16.82 1.49 2.99
N ILE A 46 -15.82 1.37 3.86
CA ILE A 46 -15.46 0.12 4.55
C ILE A 46 -16.68 -0.45 5.29
N LYS A 47 -17.34 0.38 6.11
CA LYS A 47 -18.53 -0.03 6.85
C LYS A 47 -19.67 -0.44 5.91
N GLY A 48 -19.94 0.36 4.87
CA GLY A 48 -21.02 0.06 3.92
C GLY A 48 -20.82 -1.24 3.15
N ILE A 49 -19.58 -1.66 2.91
CA ILE A 49 -19.26 -2.96 2.30
C ILE A 49 -19.47 -4.07 3.34
N LEU A 50 -18.89 -3.95 4.53
CA LEU A 50 -18.92 -5.00 5.54
C LEU A 50 -20.30 -5.19 6.17
N ASP A 51 -21.14 -4.16 6.22
CA ASP A 51 -22.54 -4.28 6.65
C ASP A 51 -23.37 -5.16 5.68
N ARG A 52 -23.03 -5.13 4.38
CA ARG A 52 -23.71 -5.95 3.36
C ARG A 52 -23.11 -7.34 3.22
N ARG A 53 -21.77 -7.45 3.36
CA ARG A 53 -21.03 -8.72 3.20
C ARG A 53 -19.78 -8.74 4.06
N LYS A 54 -19.82 -9.48 5.17
CA LYS A 54 -18.79 -9.48 6.23
C LYS A 54 -17.50 -10.21 5.88
N ASP A 55 -17.52 -11.08 4.89
CA ASP A 55 -16.39 -11.91 4.46
C ASP A 55 -15.50 -11.23 3.41
N VAL A 56 -15.86 -10.03 2.93
CA VAL A 56 -15.04 -9.27 1.99
C VAL A 56 -13.69 -8.92 2.62
N ILE A 57 -12.62 -9.23 1.90
CA ILE A 57 -11.28 -8.81 2.28
C ILE A 57 -11.06 -7.38 1.79
N ILE A 58 -10.83 -6.47 2.73
CA ILE A 58 -10.57 -5.06 2.45
C ILE A 58 -9.11 -4.74 2.72
N SER A 59 -8.46 -4.10 1.75
CA SER A 59 -7.20 -3.41 1.85
C SER A 59 -7.43 -1.91 1.98
N ILE A 60 -6.63 -1.22 2.80
CA ILE A 60 -6.58 0.23 2.90
C ILE A 60 -5.31 0.76 2.25
N ASP A 61 -5.45 1.53 1.16
CA ASP A 61 -4.35 2.24 0.49
C ASP A 61 -4.10 3.55 1.22
N THR A 62 -3.08 3.56 2.06
CA THR A 62 -2.66 4.74 2.82
C THR A 62 -1.22 4.63 3.30
N ASN A 63 -0.55 5.75 3.41
CA ASN A 63 0.78 5.88 4.02
C ASN A 63 0.74 6.56 5.41
N LYS A 64 -0.46 6.69 5.99
CA LYS A 64 -0.70 7.35 7.29
C LYS A 64 -1.18 6.32 8.31
N SER A 65 -0.45 6.16 9.41
CA SER A 65 -0.77 5.18 10.46
C SER A 65 -2.11 5.42 11.13
N SER A 66 -2.54 6.68 11.27
CA SER A 66 -3.84 7.05 11.84
C SER A 66 -5.01 6.58 10.96
N VAL A 67 -4.88 6.70 9.63
CA VAL A 67 -5.87 6.21 8.66
C VAL A 67 -5.91 4.69 8.67
N ALA A 68 -4.73 4.04 8.65
CA ALA A 68 -4.61 2.59 8.74
C ALA A 68 -5.27 2.05 10.02
N MET A 69 -5.00 2.68 11.18
CA MET A 69 -5.61 2.32 12.46
C MET A 69 -7.13 2.42 12.43
N ALA A 70 -7.67 3.49 11.88
CA ALA A 70 -9.12 3.69 11.77
C ALA A 70 -9.76 2.65 10.84
N ALA A 71 -9.13 2.36 9.68
CA ALA A 71 -9.61 1.39 8.71
C ALA A 71 -9.57 -0.06 9.24
N LEU A 72 -8.46 -0.44 9.90
CA LEU A 72 -8.31 -1.75 10.54
C LEU A 72 -9.33 -1.92 11.68
N GLY A 73 -9.53 -0.88 12.50
CA GLY A 73 -10.57 -0.86 13.52
C GLY A 73 -11.99 -0.98 12.98
N ALA A 74 -12.23 -0.59 11.73
CA ALA A 74 -13.49 -0.75 11.02
C ALA A 74 -13.64 -2.11 10.31
N GLY A 75 -12.57 -2.95 10.27
CA GLY A 75 -12.60 -4.30 9.74
C GLY A 75 -11.79 -4.53 8.47
N ALA A 76 -11.00 -3.56 7.99
CA ALA A 76 -9.97 -3.84 7.00
C ALA A 76 -8.95 -4.85 7.55
N ARG A 77 -8.34 -5.64 6.67
CA ARG A 77 -7.39 -6.71 7.06
C ARG A 77 -5.99 -6.51 6.49
N ILE A 78 -5.86 -5.66 5.50
CA ILE A 78 -4.62 -5.41 4.77
C ILE A 78 -4.36 -3.91 4.79
N VAL A 79 -3.10 -3.51 4.99
CA VAL A 79 -2.62 -2.16 4.73
C VAL A 79 -1.78 -2.19 3.47
N ASN A 80 -2.12 -1.37 2.48
CA ASN A 80 -1.33 -1.17 1.27
C ASN A 80 -0.57 0.16 1.43
N ASP A 81 0.73 0.05 1.77
CA ASP A 81 1.58 1.22 2.02
C ASP A 81 2.59 1.42 0.89
N ILE A 82 2.34 2.44 0.08
CA ILE A 82 3.22 2.81 -1.05
C ILE A 82 4.63 3.21 -0.63
N ASN A 83 4.87 3.47 0.65
CA ASN A 83 6.18 3.79 1.20
C ASN A 83 6.82 2.61 1.95
N GLY A 84 6.15 1.46 2.00
CA GLY A 84 6.70 0.22 2.53
C GLY A 84 7.17 0.33 3.98
N LEU A 85 6.38 0.90 4.86
CA LEU A 85 6.65 1.12 6.30
C LEU A 85 7.75 2.15 6.61
N ARG A 86 8.32 2.82 5.59
CA ARG A 86 9.49 3.69 5.77
C ARG A 86 9.15 5.16 6.06
N ALA A 87 7.94 5.62 5.73
CA ALA A 87 7.57 7.03 5.85
C ALA A 87 6.98 7.38 7.22
N ASP A 88 6.01 6.60 7.67
CA ASP A 88 5.36 6.79 8.98
C ASP A 88 5.89 5.75 9.98
N LYS A 89 6.62 6.22 10.98
CA LYS A 89 7.26 5.38 12.01
C LYS A 89 6.30 4.56 12.86
N ASP A 90 5.02 4.95 12.93
CA ASP A 90 3.99 4.27 13.71
C ASP A 90 3.22 3.24 12.86
N MET A 91 3.38 3.24 11.52
CA MET A 91 2.66 2.34 10.62
C MET A 91 2.89 0.86 10.97
N ALA A 92 4.13 0.44 11.10
CA ALA A 92 4.47 -0.96 11.42
C ALA A 92 3.88 -1.40 12.76
N LYS A 93 3.87 -0.51 13.77
CA LYS A 93 3.26 -0.76 15.07
C LYS A 93 1.75 -0.95 14.96
N VAL A 94 1.07 -0.13 14.17
CA VAL A 94 -0.37 -0.26 13.92
C VAL A 94 -0.67 -1.59 13.23
N VAL A 95 0.07 -1.93 12.16
CA VAL A 95 -0.08 -3.22 11.45
C VAL A 95 0.07 -4.40 12.42
N SER A 96 1.12 -4.39 13.24
CA SER A 96 1.39 -5.41 14.24
C SER A 96 0.26 -5.52 15.28
N GLN A 97 -0.18 -4.40 15.84
CA GLN A 97 -1.22 -4.33 16.87
C GLN A 97 -2.54 -4.97 16.41
N TYR A 98 -2.92 -4.79 15.16
CA TYR A 98 -4.13 -5.37 14.59
C TYR A 98 -3.91 -6.76 13.99
N GLY A 99 -2.67 -7.26 13.95
CA GLY A 99 -2.33 -8.52 13.29
C GLY A 99 -2.66 -8.50 11.80
N ALA A 100 -2.60 -7.32 11.17
CA ALA A 100 -2.92 -7.12 9.77
C ALA A 100 -1.80 -7.63 8.85
N THR A 101 -2.14 -7.88 7.58
CA THR A 101 -1.17 -8.04 6.50
C THR A 101 -0.77 -6.68 5.98
N VAL A 102 0.47 -6.51 5.56
CA VAL A 102 0.94 -5.29 4.91
C VAL A 102 1.51 -5.58 3.53
N ILE A 103 1.09 -4.79 2.55
CA ILE A 103 1.72 -4.69 1.24
C ILE A 103 2.71 -3.54 1.33
N ALA A 104 4.00 -3.87 1.32
CA ALA A 104 5.09 -2.91 1.42
C ALA A 104 5.69 -2.66 0.03
N MET A 105 5.40 -1.47 -0.53
CA MET A 105 5.86 -1.13 -1.88
C MET A 105 7.24 -0.47 -1.88
N ALA A 106 8.04 -0.80 -2.87
CA ALA A 106 9.22 -0.05 -3.23
C ALA A 106 8.83 1.21 -4.01
N ASN A 107 9.13 2.39 -3.46
CA ASN A 107 8.80 3.67 -4.07
C ASN A 107 10.06 4.43 -4.50
N LEU A 108 10.38 4.34 -5.78
CA LEU A 108 11.58 4.96 -6.33
C LEU A 108 11.40 6.46 -6.71
N ARG A 109 10.18 7.02 -6.57
CA ARG A 109 9.93 8.45 -6.83
C ARG A 109 10.70 9.37 -5.90
N ASN A 110 10.88 8.94 -4.65
CA ASN A 110 11.55 9.71 -3.61
C ASN A 110 13.03 9.33 -3.46
N ASP A 111 13.50 8.44 -4.31
CA ASP A 111 14.91 8.06 -4.33
C ASP A 111 15.72 9.24 -4.91
N ALA A 112 16.31 10.04 -4.00
CA ALA A 112 17.03 11.28 -4.31
C ALA A 112 18.31 11.06 -5.13
N THR A 113 18.61 9.84 -5.48
CA THR A 113 19.70 9.52 -6.39
C THR A 113 19.23 9.84 -7.81
N SER A 114 19.58 11.05 -8.28
CA SER A 114 19.79 11.26 -9.71
C SER A 114 20.46 10.01 -10.25
N THR A 115 19.89 9.43 -11.31
CA THR A 115 20.46 8.23 -11.96
C THR A 115 21.99 8.40 -12.02
N PRO A 116 22.78 7.57 -11.29
CA PRO A 116 24.22 7.77 -11.27
C PRO A 116 24.78 7.68 -12.68
N GLU A 117 25.89 8.40 -12.94
CA GLU A 117 26.59 8.24 -14.22
C GLU A 117 26.98 6.75 -14.37
N GLY A 118 26.54 6.11 -15.46
CA GLY A 118 26.74 4.67 -15.69
C GLY A 118 25.59 3.77 -15.18
N TYR A 119 24.48 4.33 -14.71
CA TYR A 119 23.30 3.55 -14.31
C TYR A 119 22.80 2.67 -15.47
N LEU A 120 22.57 1.40 -15.15
CA LEU A 120 22.02 0.41 -16.08
C LEU A 120 20.59 0.03 -15.66
N VAL A 121 19.75 -0.34 -16.60
CA VAL A 121 18.35 -0.75 -16.34
C VAL A 121 18.27 -1.84 -15.25
N GLN A 122 19.21 -2.78 -15.22
CA GLN A 122 19.29 -3.85 -14.24
C GLN A 122 19.52 -3.36 -12.79
N ASP A 123 20.05 -2.16 -12.60
CA ASP A 123 20.29 -1.59 -11.26
C ASP A 123 19.00 -1.30 -10.52
N VAL A 124 17.86 -1.21 -11.23
CA VAL A 124 16.53 -1.05 -10.63
C VAL A 124 16.22 -2.16 -9.63
N ILE A 125 16.60 -3.41 -9.93
CA ILE A 125 16.38 -4.55 -9.02
C ILE A 125 17.16 -4.38 -7.73
N THR A 126 18.39 -3.86 -7.80
CA THR A 126 19.20 -3.60 -6.61
C THR A 126 18.56 -2.54 -5.72
N ARG A 127 18.03 -1.47 -6.32
CA ARG A 127 17.31 -0.41 -5.59
C ARG A 127 16.04 -0.91 -4.94
N ILE A 128 15.23 -1.68 -5.66
CA ILE A 128 14.01 -2.30 -5.13
C ILE A 128 14.36 -3.24 -3.96
N LYS A 129 15.36 -4.10 -4.12
CA LYS A 129 15.81 -5.02 -3.06
C LYS A 129 16.32 -4.29 -1.82
N ALA A 130 16.99 -3.16 -1.98
CA ALA A 130 17.42 -2.34 -0.85
C ALA A 130 16.22 -1.86 -0.04
N GLN A 131 15.20 -1.28 -0.69
CA GLN A 131 13.98 -0.83 -0.02
C GLN A 131 13.19 -2.00 0.60
N PHE A 132 13.14 -3.16 -0.04
CA PHE A 132 12.53 -4.36 0.53
C PHE A 132 13.24 -4.86 1.79
N ASN A 133 14.57 -4.77 1.83
CA ASN A 133 15.33 -5.15 3.04
C ASN A 133 15.02 -4.20 4.20
N GLU A 134 14.97 -2.89 3.95
CA GLU A 134 14.55 -1.91 4.96
C GLU A 134 13.12 -2.21 5.47
N SER A 135 12.17 -2.45 4.56
CA SER A 135 10.79 -2.81 4.93
C SER A 135 10.73 -4.09 5.77
N LYS A 136 11.53 -5.11 5.43
CA LYS A 136 11.64 -6.36 6.21
C LYS A 136 12.21 -6.11 7.59
N GLU A 137 13.27 -5.31 7.72
CA GLU A 137 13.88 -4.97 9.00
C GLU A 137 12.88 -4.24 9.90
N ILE A 138 12.14 -3.27 9.35
CA ILE A 138 11.09 -2.54 10.08
C ILE A 138 9.97 -3.52 10.51
N ALA A 139 9.51 -4.38 9.61
CA ALA A 139 8.48 -5.37 9.90
C ALA A 139 8.91 -6.33 11.03
N MET A 140 10.11 -6.88 10.96
CA MET A 140 10.67 -7.79 11.96
C MET A 140 10.84 -7.09 13.32
N ALA A 141 11.32 -5.84 13.34
CA ALA A 141 11.49 -5.06 14.57
C ALA A 141 10.15 -4.76 15.26
N ASN A 142 9.02 -4.84 14.54
CA ASN A 142 7.67 -4.64 15.05
C ASN A 142 6.85 -5.95 15.14
N GLU A 143 7.51 -7.10 15.14
CA GLU A 143 6.87 -8.42 15.29
C GLU A 143 5.87 -8.79 14.17
N ILE A 144 6.00 -8.16 12.99
CA ILE A 144 5.24 -8.55 11.80
C ILE A 144 5.94 -9.76 11.18
N THR A 145 5.24 -10.88 11.14
CA THR A 145 5.77 -12.14 10.57
C THR A 145 5.83 -12.10 9.05
N MET A 146 6.76 -12.81 8.44
CA MET A 146 7.00 -12.75 7.00
C MET A 146 5.82 -13.25 6.14
N ASP A 147 4.95 -14.08 6.68
CA ASP A 147 3.70 -14.52 6.05
C ASP A 147 2.62 -13.41 5.99
N ARG A 148 2.83 -12.30 6.72
CA ARG A 148 1.98 -11.11 6.68
C ARG A 148 2.61 -9.93 5.93
N LEU A 149 3.77 -10.13 5.31
CA LEU A 149 4.46 -9.12 4.53
C LEU A 149 4.43 -9.49 3.05
N ILE A 150 3.75 -8.68 2.25
CA ILE A 150 3.75 -8.78 0.79
C ILE A 150 4.66 -7.68 0.26
N LEU A 151 5.53 -8.01 -0.68
CA LEU A 151 6.46 -7.05 -1.28
C LEU A 151 5.99 -6.69 -2.68
N ASP A 152 5.77 -5.39 -2.93
CA ASP A 152 5.36 -4.85 -4.22
C ASP A 152 6.54 -4.06 -4.85
N PRO A 153 6.99 -4.42 -6.05
CA PRO A 153 8.11 -3.74 -6.72
C PRO A 153 7.83 -2.30 -7.13
N GLY A 154 6.58 -1.83 -7.06
CA GLY A 154 6.21 -0.44 -7.30
C GLY A 154 6.30 -0.01 -8.76
N ILE A 155 5.79 -0.82 -9.68
CA ILE A 155 5.74 -0.47 -11.11
C ILE A 155 4.96 0.83 -11.31
N GLY A 156 5.56 1.80 -12.03
CA GLY A 156 4.98 3.14 -12.22
C GLY A 156 5.32 4.14 -11.11
N PHE A 157 6.05 3.74 -10.07
CA PHE A 157 6.46 4.60 -8.97
C PHE A 157 7.93 5.02 -9.05
N GLY A 158 8.25 5.83 -10.07
CA GLY A 158 9.59 6.35 -10.29
C GLY A 158 10.46 5.46 -11.18
N THR A 159 9.86 4.48 -11.83
CA THR A 159 10.47 3.61 -12.82
C THR A 159 10.25 4.10 -14.25
N THR A 160 11.22 3.88 -15.11
CA THR A 160 11.07 4.04 -16.57
C THR A 160 10.39 2.81 -17.18
N ARG A 161 9.81 2.95 -18.38
CA ARG A 161 9.20 1.82 -19.08
C ARG A 161 10.18 0.65 -19.32
N GLN A 162 11.45 0.93 -19.55
CA GLN A 162 12.46 -0.13 -19.72
C GLN A 162 12.72 -0.89 -18.42
N GLU A 163 12.79 -0.16 -17.30
CA GLU A 163 12.91 -0.77 -15.96
C GLU A 163 11.68 -1.60 -15.61
N GLU A 164 10.47 -1.12 -15.95
CA GLU A 164 9.22 -1.85 -15.69
C GLU A 164 9.20 -3.21 -16.40
N VAL A 165 9.58 -3.24 -17.68
CA VAL A 165 9.71 -4.49 -18.42
C VAL A 165 10.77 -5.39 -17.78
N TYR A 166 11.93 -4.83 -17.43
CA TYR A 166 12.99 -5.59 -16.79
C TYR A 166 12.57 -6.16 -15.42
N ILE A 167 11.83 -5.39 -14.63
CA ILE A 167 11.27 -5.86 -13.34
C ILE A 167 10.36 -7.08 -13.58
N LEU A 168 9.42 -6.99 -14.54
CA LEU A 168 8.47 -8.08 -14.83
C LEU A 168 9.14 -9.36 -15.33
N GLU A 169 10.29 -9.24 -16.00
CA GLU A 169 11.06 -10.38 -16.48
C GLU A 169 11.92 -11.05 -15.38
N HIS A 170 12.11 -10.37 -14.22
CA HIS A 170 13.06 -10.79 -13.17
C HIS A 170 12.43 -10.82 -11.75
N LEU A 171 11.10 -10.86 -11.68
CA LEU A 171 10.35 -11.05 -10.41
C LEU A 171 10.48 -12.49 -9.89
#